data_60b1a6720ec9a0d9526061460b7e7a49
#
_entry.id   60b1a6720ec9a0d9526061460b7e7a49
#
_cell.length_a   1.000
_cell.length_b   1.000
_cell.length_c   1.000
_cell.angle_alpha   90.00
_cell.angle_beta   90.00
_cell.angle_gamma   90.00
#
_symmetry.space_group_name_H-M   'P 1'
#
loop_
_entity.id
_entity.type
_entity.pdbx_description
1 polymer ?
#
loop_
_entity_poly.entity_id
_entity_poly.type
_entity_poly.pdbx_seq_one_letter_code
_entity_poly.pdbx_strand_id
1 'polypeptide(L)'
;MAEDFSFNPRRSAPPTGWLGLRLARAPWLLLLGLALLLLGGCAGLPAGVERKPSVAITDGTDTMLGRLVAAASPPGQGLSGFRLLPMPQYSLHARIELARRAQRSIDVQYYLVQNDETGRYLLRTLRDAADRGVRVRLLVDDLYTAGADPLFAGFAAHPNVEVRFFNPFPAGRGLLGTRWAASLLDFDRVHRRMHNKLFVVDNTMAVMGGRNIANEYFLRDGGSNFIDIDTLVAGTVVPRLSSLFDMYWNSPYVYPIESLVSSDGATPQQLRERFEQMTAGPDTLHPEPLTSTDLLGNNALAKDLGEGALSLVWARAEAYADAPAKALGPPEARGLPADESTDSVLYNVRRYLRGAQQEILQTTPYLIPGRGGMETIRLVRQRGVSYTIVTNSLAATDESLVHIGYRHYRPELLALGVELYELSPKRVEQTKRFGIYGSASGRLHGKSAVVDRSMVFIGSMNFDPRSMLHNTEIGLFIFSPQIAQQLTSLIGFIRLDGAYQLQLGPRGGIEWVSPASGDGADTILHVEPETDFWARWKLELFAPLVPESLL
;
A
#
# COMPACT_ATOMS: atom_id res chain seq x y z
N MET A 1 81.30 36.28 30.27
CA MET A 1 80.58 37.26 29.50
C MET A 1 79.12 36.67 29.41
N ALA A 2 78.32 37.27 30.29
CA ALA A 2 76.89 36.91 30.42
C ALA A 2 76.08 37.92 29.60
N GLU A 3 75.12 37.48 28.88
CA GLU A 3 74.04 38.34 28.35
C GLU A 3 72.68 37.75 28.71
N ASP A 4 71.97 38.53 29.53
CA ASP A 4 70.60 38.36 29.97
C ASP A 4 69.65 38.57 28.80
N PHE A 5 68.66 37.66 28.61
CA PHE A 5 67.47 37.96 27.84
C PHE A 5 66.23 37.70 28.71
N SER A 6 65.64 38.77 29.18
CA SER A 6 64.36 38.79 29.88
C SER A 6 63.21 38.64 28.91
N PHE A 7 62.38 37.61 29.09
CA PHE A 7 61.14 37.35 28.30
C PHE A 7 59.94 37.98 29.03
N ASN A 8 59.24 38.89 28.37
CA ASN A 8 58.08 39.60 28.90
C ASN A 8 56.81 38.96 28.26
N PRO A 9 55.89 38.26 28.96
CA PRO A 9 54.71 37.69 28.39
C PRO A 9 53.58 38.73 28.29
N ARG A 10 53.33 39.23 27.09
CA ARG A 10 52.12 39.98 26.81
C ARG A 10 50.92 38.99 26.80
N ARG A 11 50.02 39.19 27.77
CA ARG A 11 48.72 38.54 27.81
C ARG A 11 47.84 39.07 26.62
N SER A 12 47.52 38.24 25.66
CA SER A 12 46.52 38.52 24.66
C SER A 12 45.12 38.14 25.19
N ALA A 13 44.22 39.10 25.24
CA ALA A 13 42.81 38.88 25.57
C ALA A 13 42.13 38.02 24.50
N PRO A 14 41.18 37.14 24.87
CA PRO A 14 40.44 36.33 23.86
C PRO A 14 39.46 37.20 23.08
N PRO A 15 39.18 36.88 21.81
CA PRO A 15 38.27 37.67 20.98
C PRO A 15 36.82 37.51 21.47
N THR A 16 36.19 38.62 21.83
CA THR A 16 34.80 38.75 22.30
C THR A 16 33.75 38.60 21.19
N GLY A 17 34.06 37.91 20.07
CA GLY A 17 33.21 37.83 18.89
C GLY A 17 32.14 36.71 18.89
N TRP A 18 32.21 35.72 19.81
CA TRP A 18 31.36 34.55 19.73
C TRP A 18 30.04 34.61 20.54
N LEU A 19 29.91 35.52 21.49
CA LEU A 19 28.66 35.69 22.24
C LEU A 19 27.61 36.54 21.49
N GLY A 20 28.03 37.44 20.62
CA GLY A 20 27.12 38.32 19.86
C GLY A 20 26.32 37.60 18.79
N LEU A 21 26.85 36.50 18.21
CA LEU A 21 26.16 35.74 17.16
C LEU A 21 25.07 34.78 17.69
N ARG A 22 25.14 34.39 18.97
CA ARG A 22 24.11 33.54 19.61
C ARG A 22 22.88 34.34 20.07
N LEU A 23 23.05 35.57 20.49
CA LEU A 23 21.97 36.45 20.95
C LEU A 23 21.13 37.03 19.79
N ALA A 24 21.74 37.21 18.60
CA ALA A 24 21.02 37.72 17.42
C ALA A 24 20.11 36.67 16.74
N ARG A 25 20.31 35.37 16.97
CA ARG A 25 19.49 34.30 16.42
C ARG A 25 18.26 33.94 17.27
N ALA A 26 18.30 34.22 18.56
CA ALA A 26 17.21 33.92 19.49
C ALA A 26 15.87 34.61 19.12
N PRO A 27 15.80 35.89 18.75
CA PRO A 27 14.54 36.52 18.36
C PRO A 27 13.97 35.99 17.06
N TRP A 28 14.80 35.58 16.10
CA TRP A 28 14.34 34.97 14.86
C TRP A 28 13.77 33.57 15.05
N LEU A 29 14.32 32.78 15.95
CA LEU A 29 13.78 31.46 16.30
C LEU A 29 12.47 31.59 17.09
N LEU A 30 12.36 32.62 17.96
CA LEU A 30 11.14 32.95 18.67
C LEU A 30 10.05 33.48 17.70
N LEU A 31 10.42 34.34 16.76
CA LEU A 31 9.50 34.82 15.71
C LEU A 31 9.07 33.70 14.76
N LEU A 32 9.97 32.80 14.39
CA LEU A 32 9.65 31.62 13.60
C LEU A 32 8.73 30.66 14.38
N GLY A 33 9.01 30.43 15.67
CA GLY A 33 8.16 29.64 16.56
C GLY A 33 6.79 30.26 16.76
N LEU A 34 6.72 31.58 16.93
CA LEU A 34 5.47 32.33 17.03
C LEU A 34 4.67 32.35 15.71
N ALA A 35 5.37 32.50 14.57
CA ALA A 35 4.75 32.40 13.24
C ALA A 35 4.22 30.99 12.97
N LEU A 36 4.93 29.94 13.37
CA LEU A 36 4.47 28.54 13.29
C LEU A 36 3.28 28.28 14.23
N LEU A 37 3.26 28.87 15.43
CA LEU A 37 2.13 28.82 16.37
C LEU A 37 0.92 29.59 15.84
N LEU A 38 1.10 30.74 15.22
CA LEU A 38 0.04 31.54 14.62
C LEU A 38 -0.52 30.88 13.34
N LEU A 39 0.30 30.21 12.58
CA LEU A 39 -0.13 29.41 11.42
C LEU A 39 -0.87 28.13 11.85
N GLY A 40 -0.53 27.54 12.99
CA GLY A 40 -1.21 26.37 13.55
C GLY A 40 -2.52 26.67 14.28
N GLY A 41 -2.71 27.92 14.72
CA GLY A 41 -3.80 28.30 15.65
C GLY A 41 -5.21 28.37 15.06
N CYS A 42 -5.40 28.23 13.73
CA CYS A 42 -6.71 28.27 13.07
C CYS A 42 -6.99 27.06 12.18
N ALA A 43 -6.15 26.04 12.18
CA ALA A 43 -6.26 24.92 11.28
C ALA A 43 -6.92 23.70 11.95
N GLY A 44 -8.20 23.83 12.25
CA GLY A 44 -9.06 22.69 12.63
C GLY A 44 -9.78 22.12 11.40
N LEU A 45 -10.16 20.84 11.46
CA LEU A 45 -11.10 20.29 10.49
C LEU A 45 -12.46 20.99 10.61
N PRO A 46 -13.20 21.19 9.51
CA PRO A 46 -14.51 21.83 9.58
C PRO A 46 -15.44 21.05 10.50
N ALA A 47 -16.09 21.78 11.41
CA ALA A 47 -17.09 21.23 12.31
C ALA A 47 -18.47 21.16 11.62
N GLY A 48 -19.33 20.23 12.06
CA GLY A 48 -20.71 20.14 11.56
C GLY A 48 -20.83 19.74 10.09
N VAL A 49 -19.82 19.08 9.53
CA VAL A 49 -19.86 18.63 8.12
C VAL A 49 -20.98 17.63 7.91
N GLU A 50 -21.87 17.94 6.97
CA GLU A 50 -22.92 17.01 6.54
C GLU A 50 -22.29 15.87 5.74
N ARG A 51 -22.54 14.64 6.19
CA ARG A 51 -22.11 13.40 5.52
C ARG A 51 -23.35 12.61 5.14
N LYS A 52 -23.89 12.86 3.95
CA LYS A 52 -25.06 12.12 3.48
C LYS A 52 -24.75 10.63 3.46
N PRO A 53 -25.42 9.81 4.29
CA PRO A 53 -25.16 8.38 4.26
C PRO A 53 -25.64 7.77 2.95
N SER A 54 -24.86 6.84 2.43
CA SER A 54 -25.29 6.02 1.28
C SER A 54 -24.69 4.62 1.39
N VAL A 55 -25.39 3.65 0.81
CA VAL A 55 -24.98 2.23 0.84
C VAL A 55 -24.86 1.69 -0.58
N ALA A 56 -24.24 0.52 -0.70
CA ALA A 56 -24.13 -0.19 -1.96
C ALA A 56 -25.51 -0.42 -2.59
N ILE A 57 -25.59 -0.31 -3.91
CA ILE A 57 -26.78 -0.69 -4.67
C ILE A 57 -26.79 -2.21 -4.75
N THR A 58 -27.86 -2.83 -4.22
CA THR A 58 -27.93 -4.29 -4.04
C THR A 58 -28.50 -5.05 -5.23
N ASP A 59 -29.20 -4.38 -6.15
CA ASP A 59 -29.86 -4.96 -7.32
C ASP A 59 -28.94 -5.07 -8.55
N GLY A 60 -27.67 -5.46 -8.35
CA GLY A 60 -26.70 -5.64 -9.44
C GLY A 60 -26.86 -6.92 -10.26
N THR A 61 -27.73 -7.84 -9.84
CA THR A 61 -27.90 -9.15 -10.49
C THR A 61 -28.50 -9.09 -11.89
N ASP A 62 -29.26 -8.06 -12.21
CA ASP A 62 -29.85 -7.80 -13.52
C ASP A 62 -28.94 -7.02 -14.47
N THR A 63 -27.76 -6.57 -14.00
CA THR A 63 -26.76 -5.94 -14.86
C THR A 63 -26.09 -6.96 -15.79
N MET A 64 -25.40 -6.49 -16.82
CA MET A 64 -24.63 -7.36 -17.71
C MET A 64 -23.61 -8.19 -16.91
N LEU A 65 -22.85 -7.55 -16.00
CA LEU A 65 -21.87 -8.22 -15.17
C LEU A 65 -22.54 -9.23 -14.21
N GLY A 66 -23.67 -8.86 -13.61
CA GLY A 66 -24.43 -9.75 -12.73
C GLY A 66 -24.92 -11.02 -13.44
N ARG A 67 -25.46 -10.88 -14.66
CA ARG A 67 -25.86 -12.03 -15.47
C ARG A 67 -24.69 -12.93 -15.85
N LEU A 68 -23.55 -12.37 -16.23
CA LEU A 68 -22.35 -13.15 -16.53
C LEU A 68 -21.84 -13.92 -15.31
N VAL A 69 -21.81 -13.27 -14.13
CA VAL A 69 -21.43 -13.93 -12.87
C VAL A 69 -22.41 -15.05 -12.53
N ALA A 70 -23.72 -14.82 -12.66
CA ALA A 70 -24.73 -15.83 -12.40
C ALA A 70 -24.61 -17.03 -13.34
N ALA A 71 -24.36 -16.79 -14.63
CA ALA A 71 -24.19 -17.85 -15.64
C ALA A 71 -22.90 -18.69 -15.42
N ALA A 72 -21.83 -18.08 -14.92
CA ALA A 72 -20.56 -18.74 -14.64
C ALA A 72 -20.51 -19.44 -13.27
N SER A 73 -21.38 -19.04 -12.33
CA SER A 73 -21.38 -19.52 -10.95
C SER A 73 -21.90 -20.94 -10.83
N PRO A 74 -21.21 -21.84 -10.11
CA PRO A 74 -21.74 -23.18 -9.82
C PRO A 74 -23.06 -23.09 -9.03
N PRO A 75 -24.11 -23.77 -9.45
CA PRO A 75 -25.41 -23.63 -8.83
C PRO A 75 -25.44 -24.15 -7.39
N GLY A 76 -26.09 -23.41 -6.48
CA GLY A 76 -26.41 -23.83 -5.12
C GLY A 76 -25.26 -23.90 -4.12
N GLN A 77 -24.05 -23.45 -4.47
CA GLN A 77 -22.87 -23.63 -3.61
C GLN A 77 -22.45 -22.38 -2.81
N GLY A 78 -23.03 -21.21 -3.09
CA GLY A 78 -22.65 -19.96 -2.38
C GLY A 78 -21.16 -19.60 -2.52
N LEU A 79 -20.52 -20.00 -3.61
CA LEU A 79 -19.11 -19.77 -3.88
C LEU A 79 -18.87 -18.40 -4.52
N SER A 80 -17.64 -17.96 -4.45
CA SER A 80 -17.14 -16.78 -5.17
C SER A 80 -16.10 -17.19 -6.20
N GLY A 81 -16.06 -16.46 -7.31
CA GLY A 81 -15.10 -16.69 -8.38
C GLY A 81 -13.89 -15.80 -8.26
N PHE A 82 -12.70 -16.34 -8.50
CA PHE A 82 -11.42 -15.65 -8.36
C PHE A 82 -10.54 -15.83 -9.57
N ARG A 83 -9.81 -14.76 -9.91
CA ARG A 83 -8.68 -14.77 -10.84
C ARG A 83 -7.57 -13.90 -10.28
N LEU A 84 -6.39 -14.47 -10.08
CA LEU A 84 -5.21 -13.68 -9.72
C LEU A 84 -4.80 -12.76 -10.88
N LEU A 85 -4.39 -11.56 -10.57
CA LEU A 85 -3.93 -10.53 -11.50
C LEU A 85 -2.46 -10.16 -11.19
N PRO A 86 -1.50 -11.06 -11.52
CA PRO A 86 -0.09 -10.82 -11.22
C PRO A 86 0.51 -9.72 -12.09
N MET A 87 0.07 -9.62 -13.34
CA MET A 87 0.58 -8.62 -14.29
C MET A 87 -0.10 -7.26 -14.11
N PRO A 88 0.66 -6.18 -13.92
CA PRO A 88 0.14 -4.84 -13.71
C PRO A 88 -0.81 -4.36 -14.81
N GLN A 89 -0.45 -4.60 -16.09
CA GLN A 89 -1.26 -4.20 -17.24
C GLN A 89 -2.63 -4.88 -17.23
N TYR A 90 -2.69 -6.17 -16.86
CA TYR A 90 -3.95 -6.92 -16.74
C TYR A 90 -4.80 -6.43 -15.57
N SER A 91 -4.14 -6.01 -14.50
CA SER A 91 -4.81 -5.49 -13.31
C SER A 91 -5.43 -4.10 -13.56
N LEU A 92 -4.74 -3.19 -14.25
CA LEU A 92 -5.31 -1.91 -14.68
C LEU A 92 -6.44 -2.14 -15.67
N HIS A 93 -6.20 -2.96 -16.70
CA HIS A 93 -7.20 -3.31 -17.72
C HIS A 93 -8.48 -3.87 -17.10
N ALA A 94 -8.37 -4.71 -16.08
CA ALA A 94 -9.56 -5.26 -15.40
C ALA A 94 -10.41 -4.14 -14.79
N ARG A 95 -9.81 -3.15 -14.10
CA ARG A 95 -10.53 -2.00 -13.53
C ARG A 95 -11.22 -1.16 -14.60
N ILE A 96 -10.48 -0.87 -15.69
CA ILE A 96 -10.99 -0.07 -16.81
C ILE A 96 -12.16 -0.79 -17.49
N GLU A 97 -12.02 -2.08 -17.76
CA GLU A 97 -13.08 -2.85 -18.42
C GLU A 97 -14.33 -3.05 -17.56
N LEU A 98 -14.15 -3.24 -16.27
CA LEU A 98 -15.28 -3.26 -15.34
C LEU A 98 -15.99 -1.89 -15.29
N ALA A 99 -15.25 -0.79 -15.19
CA ALA A 99 -15.83 0.56 -15.18
C ALA A 99 -16.57 0.88 -16.48
N ARG A 100 -16.03 0.45 -17.64
CA ARG A 100 -16.70 0.62 -18.96
C ARG A 100 -18.02 -0.12 -19.04
N ARG A 101 -18.16 -1.26 -18.35
CA ARG A 101 -19.34 -2.13 -18.36
C ARG A 101 -20.27 -1.92 -17.18
N ALA A 102 -19.89 -1.06 -16.23
CA ALA A 102 -20.74 -0.70 -15.10
C ALA A 102 -22.09 -0.13 -15.57
N GLN A 103 -23.17 -0.55 -14.92
CA GLN A 103 -24.54 -0.13 -15.22
C GLN A 103 -25.25 0.53 -14.03
N ARG A 104 -24.82 0.28 -12.78
CA ARG A 104 -25.49 0.77 -11.56
C ARG A 104 -24.56 1.60 -10.71
N SER A 105 -23.42 1.04 -10.27
CA SER A 105 -22.53 1.68 -9.33
C SER A 105 -21.09 1.25 -9.46
N ILE A 106 -20.18 2.18 -9.09
CA ILE A 106 -18.76 1.90 -8.89
C ILE A 106 -18.37 2.50 -7.54
N ASP A 107 -17.85 1.66 -6.64
CA ASP A 107 -17.35 2.05 -5.33
C ASP A 107 -15.83 1.83 -5.29
N VAL A 108 -15.06 2.90 -5.06
CA VAL A 108 -13.59 2.93 -5.19
C VAL A 108 -12.98 3.41 -3.90
N GLN A 109 -12.11 2.59 -3.28
CA GLN A 109 -11.41 2.92 -2.04
C GLN A 109 -9.92 2.67 -2.19
N TYR A 110 -9.10 3.73 -2.05
CA TYR A 110 -7.66 3.62 -2.18
C TYR A 110 -6.91 4.47 -1.16
N TYR A 111 -5.75 3.96 -0.75
CA TYR A 111 -4.77 4.73 0.00
C TYR A 111 -4.13 5.84 -0.85
N LEU A 112 -3.85 5.55 -2.11
CA LEU A 112 -3.21 6.46 -3.05
C LEU A 112 -3.90 6.39 -4.42
N VAL A 113 -4.36 7.55 -4.90
CA VAL A 113 -4.70 7.82 -6.29
C VAL A 113 -3.86 9.02 -6.71
N GLN A 114 -2.80 8.75 -7.47
CA GLN A 114 -1.82 9.78 -7.85
C GLN A 114 -2.35 10.66 -8.99
N ASN A 115 -1.95 11.93 -9.00
CA ASN A 115 -2.20 12.82 -10.13
C ASN A 115 -1.14 12.59 -11.22
N ASP A 116 -1.07 11.36 -11.72
CA ASP A 116 -0.20 10.92 -12.81
C ASP A 116 -1.03 10.36 -13.97
N GLU A 117 -0.36 9.77 -14.95
CA GLU A 117 -1.01 9.20 -16.13
C GLU A 117 -2.03 8.12 -15.77
N THR A 118 -1.66 7.18 -14.90
CA THR A 118 -2.52 6.08 -14.47
C THR A 118 -3.74 6.59 -13.70
N GLY A 119 -3.53 7.49 -12.73
CA GLY A 119 -4.61 8.07 -11.94
C GLY A 119 -5.58 8.88 -12.78
N ARG A 120 -5.08 9.71 -13.68
CA ARG A 120 -5.91 10.48 -14.62
C ARG A 120 -6.70 9.59 -15.55
N TYR A 121 -6.09 8.53 -16.08
CA TYR A 121 -6.78 7.57 -16.95
C TYR A 121 -7.93 6.87 -16.21
N LEU A 122 -7.71 6.42 -14.99
CA LEU A 122 -8.78 5.81 -14.19
C LEU A 122 -9.89 6.83 -13.90
N LEU A 123 -9.57 8.03 -13.42
CA LEU A 123 -10.56 9.07 -13.10
C LEU A 123 -11.41 9.46 -14.33
N ARG A 124 -10.81 9.55 -15.52
CA ARG A 124 -11.58 9.75 -16.77
C ARG A 124 -12.53 8.60 -17.04
N THR A 125 -12.06 7.35 -16.89
CA THR A 125 -12.92 6.18 -17.11
C THR A 125 -14.10 6.14 -16.13
N LEU A 126 -13.88 6.56 -14.89
CA LEU A 126 -14.93 6.68 -13.87
C LEU A 126 -15.90 7.81 -14.21
N ARG A 127 -15.40 8.96 -14.69
CA ARG A 127 -16.22 10.07 -15.17
C ARG A 127 -17.10 9.62 -16.36
N ASP A 128 -16.52 8.89 -17.31
CA ASP A 128 -17.29 8.36 -18.46
C ASP A 128 -18.39 7.40 -18.01
N ALA A 129 -18.16 6.63 -16.95
CA ALA A 129 -19.19 5.80 -16.35
C ALA A 129 -20.29 6.66 -15.68
N ALA A 130 -19.92 7.70 -14.95
CA ALA A 130 -20.87 8.63 -14.34
C ALA A 130 -21.73 9.37 -15.37
N ASP A 131 -21.14 9.74 -16.52
CA ASP A 131 -21.87 10.37 -17.65
C ASP A 131 -22.91 9.42 -18.27
N ARG A 132 -22.72 8.09 -18.15
CA ARG A 132 -23.72 7.07 -18.54
C ARG A 132 -24.79 6.86 -17.47
N GLY A 133 -24.74 7.58 -16.33
CA GLY A 133 -25.70 7.46 -15.22
C GLY A 133 -25.27 6.49 -14.10
N VAL A 134 -24.06 5.96 -14.14
CA VAL A 134 -23.51 5.10 -13.08
C VAL A 134 -23.17 5.94 -11.86
N ARG A 135 -23.63 5.53 -10.67
CA ARG A 135 -23.22 6.19 -9.42
C ARG A 135 -21.77 5.83 -9.11
N VAL A 136 -20.92 6.84 -8.93
CA VAL A 136 -19.50 6.68 -8.59
C VAL A 136 -19.23 7.26 -7.20
N ARG A 137 -18.73 6.44 -6.27
CA ARG A 137 -18.23 6.87 -4.96
C ARG A 137 -16.73 6.62 -4.89
N LEU A 138 -15.95 7.69 -4.68
CA LEU A 138 -14.49 7.61 -4.54
C LEU A 138 -14.08 8.01 -3.13
N LEU A 139 -13.48 7.07 -2.40
CA LEU A 139 -12.90 7.27 -1.08
C LEU A 139 -11.37 7.14 -1.15
N VAL A 140 -10.66 8.21 -0.82
CA VAL A 140 -9.18 8.26 -0.86
C VAL A 140 -8.64 8.67 0.50
N ASP A 141 -7.54 8.07 0.94
CA ASP A 141 -6.78 8.59 2.08
C ASP A 141 -6.14 9.93 1.72
N ASP A 142 -6.19 10.91 2.63
CA ASP A 142 -5.74 12.27 2.31
C ASP A 142 -4.21 12.45 2.33
N LEU A 143 -3.40 11.44 2.67
CA LEU A 143 -1.95 11.62 2.82
C LEU A 143 -1.28 12.12 1.53
N TYR A 144 -1.57 11.47 0.42
CA TYR A 144 -0.92 11.74 -0.87
C TYR A 144 -1.75 12.60 -1.84
N THR A 145 -2.79 13.28 -1.35
CA THR A 145 -3.60 14.20 -2.18
C THR A 145 -3.04 15.63 -2.22
N ALA A 146 -1.84 15.88 -1.67
CA ALA A 146 -1.23 17.20 -1.65
C ALA A 146 -1.08 17.76 -3.07
N GLY A 147 -1.64 18.97 -3.31
CA GLY A 147 -1.64 19.61 -4.61
C GLY A 147 -2.62 19.03 -5.64
N ALA A 148 -3.35 17.97 -5.31
CA ALA A 148 -4.32 17.33 -6.20
C ALA A 148 -5.78 17.77 -5.96
N ASP A 149 -6.02 18.70 -5.05
CA ASP A 149 -7.36 19.21 -4.74
C ASP A 149 -8.14 19.68 -5.99
N PRO A 150 -7.54 20.42 -6.96
CA PRO A 150 -8.27 20.83 -8.16
C PRO A 150 -8.73 19.66 -9.04
N LEU A 151 -7.94 18.58 -9.11
CA LEU A 151 -8.29 17.36 -9.84
C LEU A 151 -9.50 16.67 -9.22
N PHE A 152 -9.46 16.43 -7.91
CA PHE A 152 -10.54 15.76 -7.20
C PHE A 152 -11.81 16.61 -7.08
N ALA A 153 -11.68 17.93 -6.89
CA ALA A 153 -12.82 18.85 -6.88
C ALA A 153 -13.49 18.91 -8.27
N GLY A 154 -12.67 18.93 -9.33
CA GLY A 154 -13.17 18.87 -10.69
C GLY A 154 -13.89 17.55 -11.01
N PHE A 155 -13.34 16.43 -10.53
CA PHE A 155 -13.98 15.12 -10.66
C PHE A 155 -15.31 15.06 -9.88
N ALA A 156 -15.34 15.54 -8.63
CA ALA A 156 -16.55 15.59 -7.80
C ALA A 156 -17.65 16.49 -8.37
N ALA A 157 -17.30 17.46 -9.22
CA ALA A 157 -18.26 18.35 -9.86
C ALA A 157 -19.10 17.67 -10.97
N HIS A 158 -18.74 16.46 -11.40
CA HIS A 158 -19.55 15.69 -12.35
C HIS A 158 -20.81 15.13 -11.68
N PRO A 159 -21.95 15.08 -12.38
CA PRO A 159 -23.14 14.38 -11.91
C PRO A 159 -22.84 12.91 -11.60
N ASN A 160 -23.50 12.35 -10.61
CA ASN A 160 -23.34 10.96 -10.17
C ASN A 160 -21.96 10.61 -9.57
N VAL A 161 -21.10 11.59 -9.30
CA VAL A 161 -19.80 11.42 -8.64
C VAL A 161 -19.82 12.01 -7.24
N GLU A 162 -19.41 11.24 -6.25
CA GLU A 162 -19.12 11.71 -4.89
C GLU A 162 -17.67 11.36 -4.53
N VAL A 163 -16.93 12.33 -3.98
CA VAL A 163 -15.55 12.16 -3.52
C VAL A 163 -15.45 12.48 -2.03
N ARG A 164 -14.87 11.55 -1.25
CA ARG A 164 -14.59 11.75 0.17
C ARG A 164 -13.14 11.44 0.49
N PHE A 165 -12.57 12.23 1.41
CA PHE A 165 -11.23 11.98 1.94
C PHE A 165 -11.30 11.39 3.33
N PHE A 166 -10.53 10.31 3.56
CA PHE A 166 -10.40 9.70 4.88
C PHE A 166 -9.32 10.41 5.69
N ASN A 167 -9.64 10.72 6.94
CA ASN A 167 -8.73 11.30 7.93
C ASN A 167 -7.91 12.49 7.39
N PRO A 168 -8.56 13.57 6.88
CA PRO A 168 -7.88 14.63 6.16
C PRO A 168 -6.97 15.47 7.04
N PHE A 169 -5.96 16.05 6.42
CA PHE A 169 -5.13 17.09 7.03
C PHE A 169 -5.93 18.39 7.17
N PRO A 170 -5.80 19.10 8.31
CA PRO A 170 -6.60 20.30 8.56
C PRO A 170 -6.18 21.50 7.72
N ALA A 171 -4.91 21.55 7.28
CA ALA A 171 -4.34 22.66 6.50
C ALA A 171 -3.13 22.23 5.67
N GLY A 172 -2.52 23.19 4.95
CA GLY A 172 -1.30 22.95 4.19
C GLY A 172 -1.49 22.09 2.94
N ARG A 173 -2.68 22.07 2.36
CA ARG A 173 -3.10 21.13 1.33
C ARG A 173 -2.30 21.17 0.02
N GLY A 174 -1.55 22.26 -0.23
CA GLY A 174 -0.75 22.41 -1.47
C GLY A 174 0.49 21.50 -1.55
N LEU A 175 1.18 21.27 -0.43
CA LEU A 175 2.43 20.50 -0.37
C LEU A 175 2.44 19.54 0.83
N LEU A 176 3.05 18.36 0.65
CA LEU A 176 3.13 17.37 1.73
C LEU A 176 3.88 17.90 2.97
N GLY A 177 4.98 18.64 2.78
CA GLY A 177 5.74 19.24 3.87
C GLY A 177 4.93 20.27 4.68
N THR A 178 4.10 21.09 4.02
CA THR A 178 3.23 22.07 4.71
C THR A 178 2.09 21.38 5.46
N ARG A 179 1.55 20.24 4.97
CA ARG A 179 0.58 19.42 5.69
C ARG A 179 1.14 18.92 7.02
N TRP A 180 2.33 18.32 7.00
CA TRP A 180 2.99 17.82 8.21
C TRP A 180 3.32 18.95 9.18
N ALA A 181 3.85 20.07 8.70
CA ALA A 181 4.14 21.23 9.54
C ALA A 181 2.89 21.80 10.22
N ALA A 182 1.77 21.91 9.49
CA ALA A 182 0.49 22.37 10.03
C ALA A 182 -0.19 21.38 10.97
N SER A 183 0.28 20.13 11.03
CA SER A 183 -0.33 19.05 11.80
C SER A 183 0.55 18.52 12.93
N LEU A 184 1.62 19.24 13.30
CA LEU A 184 2.53 18.80 14.37
C LEU A 184 1.83 18.56 15.70
N LEU A 185 0.78 19.35 16.03
CA LEU A 185 -0.02 19.20 17.25
C LEU A 185 -1.11 18.11 17.12
N ASP A 186 -1.33 17.59 15.92
CA ASP A 186 -2.36 16.57 15.60
C ASP A 186 -1.69 15.30 15.02
N PHE A 187 -0.40 15.12 15.31
CA PHE A 187 0.41 14.04 14.73
C PHE A 187 -0.19 12.67 15.00
N ASP A 188 -0.67 12.42 16.22
CA ASP A 188 -1.26 11.13 16.61
C ASP A 188 -2.48 10.73 15.78
N ARG A 189 -3.22 11.68 15.25
CA ARG A 189 -4.31 11.43 14.33
C ARG A 189 -3.81 11.29 12.90
N VAL A 190 -3.04 12.28 12.41
CA VAL A 190 -2.70 12.36 10.99
C VAL A 190 -1.69 11.31 10.52
N HIS A 191 -0.94 10.64 11.40
CA HIS A 191 -0.05 9.54 11.00
C HIS A 191 -0.79 8.22 10.77
N ARG A 192 -2.08 8.10 11.16
CA ARG A 192 -2.91 6.91 11.02
C ARG A 192 -3.72 6.98 9.73
N ARG A 193 -3.55 6.00 8.85
CA ARG A 193 -4.04 6.08 7.47
C ARG A 193 -4.97 4.92 7.11
N MET A 194 -5.83 5.14 6.14
CA MET A 194 -6.61 4.10 5.50
C MET A 194 -5.80 3.45 4.38
N HIS A 195 -5.27 2.26 4.65
CA HIS A 195 -4.42 1.56 3.69
C HIS A 195 -5.19 0.57 2.79
N ASN A 196 -6.52 0.62 2.79
CA ASN A 196 -7.40 -0.24 1.99
C ASN A 196 -7.28 0.02 0.49
N LYS A 197 -7.45 -1.03 -0.33
CA LYS A 197 -7.46 -0.97 -1.79
C LYS A 197 -8.58 -1.86 -2.31
N LEU A 198 -9.65 -1.24 -2.79
CA LEU A 198 -10.86 -1.92 -3.22
C LEU A 198 -11.54 -1.17 -4.36
N PHE A 199 -11.97 -1.91 -5.37
CA PHE A 199 -12.69 -1.42 -6.54
C PHE A 199 -13.88 -2.35 -6.80
N VAL A 200 -15.10 -1.90 -6.56
CA VAL A 200 -16.32 -2.71 -6.70
C VAL A 200 -17.21 -2.14 -7.80
N VAL A 201 -17.76 -3.01 -8.64
CA VAL A 201 -18.66 -2.63 -9.73
C VAL A 201 -19.97 -3.40 -9.63
N ASP A 202 -21.07 -2.66 -9.70
CA ASP A 202 -22.44 -3.17 -9.69
C ASP A 202 -22.74 -4.14 -8.54
N ASN A 203 -21.96 -4.09 -7.45
CA ASN A 203 -22.04 -5.02 -6.33
C ASN A 203 -21.96 -6.51 -6.75
N THR A 204 -21.35 -6.82 -7.89
CA THR A 204 -21.25 -8.17 -8.47
C THR A 204 -19.82 -8.60 -8.74
N MET A 205 -18.95 -7.67 -9.10
CA MET A 205 -17.52 -7.92 -9.34
C MET A 205 -16.65 -6.89 -8.60
N ALA A 206 -15.45 -7.31 -8.22
CA ALA A 206 -14.49 -6.42 -7.58
C ALA A 206 -13.05 -6.72 -8.01
N VAL A 207 -12.17 -5.74 -7.84
CA VAL A 207 -10.72 -5.92 -7.86
C VAL A 207 -10.16 -5.43 -6.53
N MET A 208 -9.37 -6.27 -5.87
CA MET A 208 -8.68 -5.91 -4.63
C MET A 208 -7.31 -6.56 -4.54
N GLY A 209 -6.44 -6.01 -3.72
CA GLY A 209 -5.07 -6.51 -3.52
C GLY A 209 -4.15 -5.47 -2.92
N GLY A 210 -2.88 -5.47 -3.33
CA GLY A 210 -1.85 -4.57 -2.81
C GLY A 210 -1.67 -3.28 -3.61
N ARG A 211 -2.07 -3.22 -4.90
CA ARG A 211 -1.78 -2.09 -5.79
C ARG A 211 -2.59 -0.84 -5.44
N ASN A 212 -1.89 0.29 -5.35
CA ASN A 212 -2.50 1.61 -5.43
C ASN A 212 -2.70 2.06 -6.90
N ILE A 213 -3.19 3.28 -7.09
CA ILE A 213 -3.38 3.87 -8.43
C ILE A 213 -2.30 4.93 -8.66
N ALA A 214 -1.17 4.48 -9.18
CA ALA A 214 -0.03 5.32 -9.58
C ALA A 214 0.84 4.59 -10.61
N ASN A 215 1.59 5.33 -11.41
CA ASN A 215 2.40 4.79 -12.52
C ASN A 215 3.33 3.64 -12.10
N GLU A 216 3.93 3.73 -10.93
CA GLU A 216 4.86 2.74 -10.37
C GLU A 216 4.21 1.36 -10.12
N TYR A 217 2.87 1.29 -9.94
CA TYR A 217 2.14 0.04 -9.79
C TYR A 217 1.74 -0.60 -11.13
N PHE A 218 1.90 0.13 -12.24
CA PHE A 218 1.43 -0.31 -13.57
C PHE A 218 2.50 -0.23 -14.65
N LEU A 219 3.79 -0.32 -14.27
CA LEU A 219 4.96 -0.33 -15.15
C LEU A 219 5.14 0.95 -15.98
N ARG A 220 4.68 2.07 -15.49
CA ARG A 220 4.74 3.37 -16.16
C ARG A 220 5.75 4.33 -15.53
N ASP A 221 6.51 3.86 -14.53
CA ASP A 221 7.64 4.59 -13.96
C ASP A 221 8.94 4.12 -14.63
N GLY A 222 9.73 5.08 -15.13
CA GLY A 222 11.03 4.78 -15.75
C GLY A 222 12.13 4.40 -14.76
N GLY A 223 11.93 4.60 -13.45
CA GLY A 223 12.93 4.35 -12.41
C GLY A 223 12.76 2.99 -11.74
N SER A 224 11.63 2.76 -11.10
CA SER A 224 11.36 1.50 -10.41
C SER A 224 9.87 1.23 -10.31
N ASN A 225 9.49 -0.04 -10.47
CA ASN A 225 8.10 -0.47 -10.44
C ASN A 225 7.86 -1.51 -9.36
N PHE A 226 6.62 -1.56 -8.85
CA PHE A 226 6.24 -2.52 -7.82
C PHE A 226 5.83 -3.88 -8.38
N ILE A 227 6.35 -4.94 -7.77
CA ILE A 227 5.88 -6.32 -7.94
C ILE A 227 4.79 -6.56 -6.90
N ASP A 228 3.56 -6.63 -7.35
CA ASP A 228 2.38 -6.74 -6.49
C ASP A 228 1.36 -7.71 -7.08
N ILE A 229 0.34 -8.06 -6.30
CA ILE A 229 -0.72 -8.96 -6.74
C ILE A 229 -2.09 -8.41 -6.37
N ASP A 230 -3.00 -8.43 -7.35
CA ASP A 230 -4.41 -8.20 -7.14
C ASP A 230 -5.21 -9.46 -7.48
N THR A 231 -6.48 -9.42 -7.15
CA THR A 231 -7.45 -10.49 -7.44
C THR A 231 -8.71 -9.87 -8.01
N LEU A 232 -9.15 -10.38 -9.16
CA LEU A 232 -10.51 -10.21 -9.65
C LEU A 232 -11.41 -11.13 -8.84
N VAL A 233 -12.51 -10.60 -8.34
CA VAL A 233 -13.46 -11.26 -7.45
C VAL A 233 -14.85 -11.14 -8.04
N ALA A 234 -15.64 -12.22 -8.00
CA ALA A 234 -17.03 -12.22 -8.44
C ALA A 234 -17.92 -13.05 -7.51
N GLY A 235 -19.19 -12.74 -7.43
CA GLY A 235 -20.18 -13.55 -6.71
C GLY A 235 -20.31 -13.23 -5.23
N THR A 236 -20.53 -14.25 -4.39
CA THR A 236 -21.14 -14.11 -3.05
C THR A 236 -20.36 -13.29 -2.03
N VAL A 237 -19.02 -13.16 -2.16
CA VAL A 237 -18.21 -12.34 -1.27
C VAL A 237 -18.26 -10.84 -1.62
N VAL A 238 -18.68 -10.46 -2.84
CA VAL A 238 -18.67 -9.07 -3.27
C VAL A 238 -19.61 -8.18 -2.45
N PRO A 239 -20.85 -8.59 -2.12
CA PRO A 239 -21.68 -7.82 -1.18
C PRO A 239 -21.05 -7.58 0.20
N ARG A 240 -20.23 -8.52 0.69
CA ARG A 240 -19.45 -8.30 1.92
C ARG A 240 -18.38 -7.22 1.71
N LEU A 241 -17.67 -7.23 0.58
CA LEU A 241 -16.70 -6.17 0.22
C LEU A 241 -17.38 -4.81 0.12
N SER A 242 -18.58 -4.74 -0.49
CA SER A 242 -19.38 -3.52 -0.54
C SER A 242 -19.80 -3.01 0.84
N SER A 243 -20.20 -3.90 1.76
CA SER A 243 -20.53 -3.49 3.13
C SER A 243 -19.30 -3.03 3.93
N LEU A 244 -18.11 -3.58 3.66
CA LEU A 244 -16.86 -3.07 4.21
C LEU A 244 -16.55 -1.66 3.67
N PHE A 245 -16.76 -1.40 2.38
CA PHE A 245 -16.66 -0.06 1.82
C PHE A 245 -17.65 0.91 2.51
N ASP A 246 -18.93 0.52 2.65
CA ASP A 246 -19.96 1.34 3.25
C ASP A 246 -19.66 1.71 4.71
N MET A 247 -19.02 0.80 5.46
CA MET A 247 -18.56 1.06 6.83
C MET A 247 -17.57 2.24 6.87
N TYR A 248 -16.66 2.33 5.91
CA TYR A 248 -15.73 3.47 5.81
C TYR A 248 -16.43 4.71 5.27
N TRP A 249 -17.19 4.58 4.20
CA TRP A 249 -17.89 5.67 3.54
C TRP A 249 -18.81 6.46 4.47
N ASN A 250 -19.50 5.76 5.37
CA ASN A 250 -20.43 6.36 6.34
C ASN A 250 -19.77 6.67 7.70
N SER A 251 -18.46 6.50 7.83
CA SER A 251 -17.76 6.77 9.10
C SER A 251 -17.62 8.28 9.37
N PRO A 252 -17.50 8.69 10.63
CA PRO A 252 -17.27 10.10 10.98
C PRO A 252 -15.89 10.62 10.57
N TYR A 253 -14.99 9.74 10.09
CA TYR A 253 -13.61 10.07 9.74
C TYR A 253 -13.43 10.45 8.27
N VAL A 254 -14.49 10.41 7.48
CA VAL A 254 -14.50 10.85 6.09
C VAL A 254 -15.09 12.24 5.94
N TYR A 255 -14.59 12.98 4.98
CA TYR A 255 -15.01 14.33 4.69
C TYR A 255 -15.28 14.46 3.18
N PRO A 256 -16.50 14.91 2.78
CA PRO A 256 -16.74 15.31 1.41
C PRO A 256 -15.73 16.38 0.97
N ILE A 257 -15.21 16.28 -0.25
CA ILE A 257 -14.17 17.20 -0.72
C ILE A 257 -14.62 18.66 -0.67
N GLU A 258 -15.90 18.92 -0.90
CA GLU A 258 -16.50 20.25 -0.87
C GLU A 258 -16.42 20.91 0.52
N SER A 259 -16.29 20.10 1.57
CA SER A 259 -16.10 20.60 2.93
C SER A 259 -14.66 20.99 3.26
N LEU A 260 -13.70 20.55 2.45
CA LEU A 260 -12.26 20.73 2.66
C LEU A 260 -11.61 21.70 1.69
N VAL A 261 -12.16 21.80 0.48
CA VAL A 261 -11.59 22.56 -0.64
C VAL A 261 -12.58 23.61 -1.08
N SER A 262 -12.15 24.89 -1.05
CA SER A 262 -12.93 26.00 -1.59
C SER A 262 -13.00 25.90 -3.11
N SER A 263 -14.17 26.16 -3.66
CA SER A 263 -14.31 26.31 -5.12
C SER A 263 -13.77 27.65 -5.63
N ASP A 264 -13.39 28.59 -4.74
CA ASP A 264 -12.97 29.97 -5.04
C ASP A 264 -13.94 30.70 -6.00
N GLY A 265 -15.25 30.41 -5.84
CA GLY A 265 -16.31 30.98 -6.67
C GLY A 265 -16.47 30.32 -8.05
N ALA A 266 -15.71 29.26 -8.36
CA ALA A 266 -15.89 28.51 -9.60
C ALA A 266 -17.22 27.77 -9.63
N THR A 267 -17.93 27.83 -10.75
CA THR A 267 -19.14 27.04 -10.98
C THR A 267 -18.81 25.56 -11.18
N PRO A 268 -19.77 24.65 -10.95
CA PRO A 268 -19.56 23.21 -11.25
C PRO A 268 -19.08 22.96 -12.69
N GLN A 269 -19.57 23.74 -13.65
CA GLN A 269 -19.12 23.63 -15.05
C GLN A 269 -17.63 23.99 -15.18
N GLN A 270 -17.18 25.08 -14.58
CA GLN A 270 -15.76 25.49 -14.62
C GLN A 270 -14.86 24.47 -13.91
N LEU A 271 -15.33 23.83 -12.83
CA LEU A 271 -14.58 22.76 -12.18
C LEU A 271 -14.43 21.53 -13.10
N ARG A 272 -15.51 21.12 -13.78
CA ARG A 272 -15.45 20.04 -14.79
C ARG A 272 -14.50 20.39 -15.95
N GLU A 273 -14.57 21.60 -16.47
CA GLU A 273 -13.66 22.05 -17.54
C GLU A 273 -12.18 21.98 -17.10
N ARG A 274 -11.88 22.37 -15.86
CA ARG A 274 -10.54 22.20 -15.27
C ARG A 274 -10.13 20.73 -15.20
N PHE A 275 -11.03 19.84 -14.76
CA PHE A 275 -10.78 18.40 -14.75
C PHE A 275 -10.45 17.87 -16.15
N GLU A 276 -11.25 18.26 -17.18
CA GLU A 276 -10.98 17.88 -18.56
C GLU A 276 -9.60 18.33 -19.03
N GLN A 277 -9.24 19.59 -18.75
CA GLN A 277 -7.92 20.14 -19.11
C GLN A 277 -6.78 19.39 -18.40
N MET A 278 -6.93 19.11 -17.11
CA MET A 278 -5.91 18.39 -16.32
C MET A 278 -5.73 16.93 -16.75
N THR A 279 -6.77 16.32 -17.29
CA THR A 279 -6.77 14.91 -17.70
C THR A 279 -6.66 14.72 -19.22
N ALA A 280 -6.60 15.77 -20.03
CA ALA A 280 -6.58 15.75 -21.50
C ALA A 280 -5.18 15.55 -22.08
N GLY A 281 -4.40 14.58 -21.62
CA GLY A 281 -3.10 14.28 -22.21
C GLY A 281 -3.18 13.15 -23.24
N PRO A 282 -2.36 13.12 -24.31
CA PRO A 282 -2.25 11.98 -25.21
C PRO A 282 -1.87 10.70 -24.47
N ASP A 283 -1.07 10.82 -23.41
CA ASP A 283 -0.59 9.70 -22.58
C ASP A 283 -1.67 9.12 -21.67
N THR A 284 -2.76 9.86 -21.45
CA THR A 284 -3.89 9.42 -20.60
C THR A 284 -4.82 8.40 -21.29
N LEU A 285 -4.64 8.15 -22.61
CA LEU A 285 -5.63 7.45 -23.43
C LEU A 285 -5.17 6.09 -23.95
N HIS A 286 -3.92 5.70 -23.77
CA HIS A 286 -3.39 4.47 -24.32
C HIS A 286 -2.98 3.49 -23.21
N PRO A 287 -3.81 2.46 -22.92
CA PRO A 287 -3.37 1.35 -22.09
C PRO A 287 -2.19 0.66 -22.75
N GLU A 288 -1.22 0.22 -21.94
CA GLU A 288 -0.15 -0.64 -22.41
C GLU A 288 -0.73 -1.84 -23.19
N PRO A 289 -0.13 -2.20 -24.34
CA PRO A 289 -0.60 -3.35 -25.08
C PRO A 289 -0.48 -4.61 -24.22
N LEU A 290 -1.57 -5.38 -24.15
CA LEU A 290 -1.59 -6.64 -23.43
C LEU A 290 -0.97 -7.74 -24.31
N THR A 291 -0.24 -8.65 -23.67
CA THR A 291 0.13 -9.94 -24.26
C THR A 291 -1.15 -10.74 -24.52
N SER A 292 -1.06 -11.81 -25.31
CA SER A 292 -2.24 -12.68 -25.59
C SER A 292 -2.84 -13.28 -24.32
N THR A 293 -1.95 -13.68 -23.38
CA THR A 293 -2.31 -14.19 -22.05
C THR A 293 -1.40 -13.60 -20.98
N ASP A 294 -1.85 -13.61 -19.73
CA ASP A 294 -1.05 -13.31 -18.57
C ASP A 294 -0.11 -14.48 -18.18
N LEU A 295 0.67 -14.33 -17.10
CA LEU A 295 1.58 -15.37 -16.58
C LEU A 295 0.88 -16.68 -16.15
N LEU A 296 -0.41 -16.64 -15.90
CA LEU A 296 -1.22 -17.79 -15.50
C LEU A 296 -2.03 -18.37 -16.68
N GLY A 297 -1.81 -17.85 -17.89
CA GLY A 297 -2.50 -18.27 -19.10
C GLY A 297 -3.90 -17.69 -19.29
N ASN A 298 -4.30 -16.69 -18.50
CA ASN A 298 -5.60 -16.05 -18.65
C ASN A 298 -5.60 -15.02 -19.78
N ASN A 299 -6.71 -14.95 -20.53
CA ASN A 299 -6.96 -13.90 -21.50
C ASN A 299 -7.14 -12.52 -20.83
N ALA A 300 -7.06 -11.44 -21.62
CA ALA A 300 -7.53 -10.13 -21.19
C ALA A 300 -9.02 -10.18 -20.79
N LEU A 301 -9.40 -9.50 -19.70
CA LEU A 301 -10.78 -9.51 -19.21
C LEU A 301 -11.79 -9.03 -20.26
N ALA A 302 -11.41 -8.05 -21.11
CA ALA A 302 -12.26 -7.57 -22.20
C ALA A 302 -12.69 -8.68 -23.14
N LYS A 303 -11.79 -9.63 -23.46
CA LYS A 303 -12.08 -10.78 -24.32
C LYS A 303 -13.10 -11.70 -23.64
N ASP A 304 -12.84 -12.08 -22.40
CA ASP A 304 -13.73 -12.97 -21.65
C ASP A 304 -15.13 -12.36 -21.49
N LEU A 305 -15.22 -11.07 -21.13
CA LEU A 305 -16.50 -10.37 -21.02
C LEU A 305 -17.22 -10.22 -22.37
N GLY A 306 -16.47 -10.06 -23.47
CA GLY A 306 -17.02 -10.00 -24.84
C GLY A 306 -17.55 -11.35 -25.34
N GLU A 307 -16.91 -12.44 -24.94
CA GLU A 307 -17.30 -13.82 -25.28
C GLU A 307 -18.37 -14.38 -24.32
N GLY A 308 -18.74 -13.61 -23.27
CA GLY A 308 -19.70 -14.05 -22.26
C GLY A 308 -19.21 -15.19 -21.37
N ALA A 309 -17.86 -15.37 -21.28
CA ALA A 309 -17.22 -16.42 -20.51
C ALA A 309 -16.31 -15.82 -19.44
N LEU A 310 -16.42 -16.27 -18.20
CA LEU A 310 -15.55 -15.86 -17.11
C LEU A 310 -14.69 -17.04 -16.67
N SER A 311 -13.38 -16.97 -16.97
CA SER A 311 -12.41 -17.96 -16.49
C SER A 311 -12.06 -17.68 -15.03
N LEU A 312 -12.87 -18.20 -14.10
CA LEU A 312 -12.72 -18.01 -12.65
C LEU A 312 -12.56 -19.34 -11.92
N VAL A 313 -11.77 -19.33 -10.88
CA VAL A 313 -11.71 -20.42 -9.90
C VAL A 313 -12.75 -20.16 -8.82
N TRP A 314 -13.71 -21.05 -8.66
CA TRP A 314 -14.79 -20.91 -7.69
C TRP A 314 -14.42 -21.56 -6.36
N ALA A 315 -14.54 -20.79 -5.28
CA ALA A 315 -14.14 -21.22 -3.95
C ALA A 315 -14.92 -20.49 -2.84
N ARG A 316 -14.87 -21.03 -1.64
CA ARG A 316 -15.29 -20.31 -0.43
C ARG A 316 -14.29 -19.20 -0.15
N ALA A 317 -14.79 -18.07 0.35
CA ALA A 317 -13.92 -16.97 0.78
C ALA A 317 -14.52 -16.22 1.96
N GLU A 318 -13.66 -15.50 2.66
CA GLU A 318 -13.99 -14.58 3.75
C GLU A 318 -13.28 -13.25 3.48
N ALA A 319 -13.94 -12.13 3.79
CA ALA A 319 -13.37 -10.79 3.65
C ALA A 319 -13.52 -10.01 4.95
N TYR A 320 -12.44 -9.39 5.38
CA TYR A 320 -12.34 -8.62 6.61
C TYR A 320 -11.69 -7.26 6.35
N ALA A 321 -12.05 -6.26 7.15
CA ALA A 321 -11.38 -4.97 7.19
C ALA A 321 -11.33 -4.48 8.64
N ASP A 322 -10.29 -3.76 8.99
CA ASP A 322 -10.20 -3.10 10.28
C ASP A 322 -11.30 -2.03 10.41
N ALA A 323 -11.78 -1.81 11.63
CA ALA A 323 -12.75 -0.74 11.88
C ALA A 323 -12.13 0.64 11.54
N PRO A 324 -12.87 1.58 10.91
CA PRO A 324 -12.38 2.93 10.63
C PRO A 324 -11.88 3.66 11.89
N ALA A 325 -12.44 3.33 13.06
CA ALA A 325 -12.05 3.87 14.36
C ALA A 325 -10.61 3.52 14.79
N LYS A 326 -9.96 2.53 14.17
CA LYS A 326 -8.52 2.25 14.38
C LYS A 326 -7.66 3.49 14.09
N ALA A 327 -8.12 4.36 13.18
CA ALA A 327 -7.47 5.65 12.90
C ALA A 327 -7.49 6.65 14.08
N LEU A 328 -8.21 6.39 15.17
CA LEU A 328 -8.19 7.18 16.40
C LEU A 328 -7.18 6.68 17.44
N GLY A 329 -6.48 5.62 17.15
CA GLY A 329 -5.59 4.96 18.09
C GLY A 329 -6.22 3.76 18.80
N PRO A 330 -5.43 3.07 19.62
CA PRO A 330 -5.91 1.88 20.30
C PRO A 330 -7.07 2.20 21.25
N PRO A 331 -8.02 1.27 21.44
CA PRO A 331 -9.17 1.46 22.32
C PRO A 331 -8.80 1.91 23.73
N GLU A 332 -7.70 1.38 24.29
CA GLU A 332 -7.22 1.69 25.63
C GLU A 332 -6.82 3.18 25.76
N ALA A 333 -6.23 3.76 24.73
CA ALA A 333 -5.89 5.18 24.70
C ALA A 333 -7.15 6.08 24.75
N ARG A 334 -8.33 5.52 24.44
CA ARG A 334 -9.65 6.17 24.47
C ARG A 334 -10.48 5.75 25.70
N GLY A 335 -9.90 5.01 26.65
CA GLY A 335 -10.60 4.49 27.82
C GLY A 335 -11.59 3.37 27.52
N LEU A 336 -11.42 2.67 26.39
CA LEU A 336 -12.25 1.54 25.99
C LEU A 336 -11.48 0.23 26.23
N PRO A 337 -12.17 -0.91 26.43
CA PRO A 337 -11.52 -2.23 26.48
C PRO A 337 -10.71 -2.50 25.22
N ALA A 338 -9.63 -3.29 25.32
CA ALA A 338 -8.89 -3.77 24.16
C ALA A 338 -9.86 -4.41 23.16
N ASP A 339 -9.88 -3.90 21.94
CA ASP A 339 -10.74 -4.44 20.89
C ASP A 339 -10.02 -5.61 20.20
N GLU A 340 -10.27 -6.83 20.66
CA GLU A 340 -9.94 -8.05 19.94
C GLU A 340 -11.02 -8.35 18.90
N SER A 341 -11.35 -7.37 18.07
CA SER A 341 -12.37 -7.54 17.04
C SER A 341 -12.01 -8.73 16.14
N THR A 342 -12.87 -9.75 16.16
CA THR A 342 -12.74 -10.92 15.29
C THR A 342 -12.87 -10.55 13.80
N ASP A 343 -13.31 -9.35 13.51
CA ASP A 343 -13.42 -8.79 12.15
C ASP A 343 -12.13 -8.08 11.69
N SER A 344 -11.11 -7.89 12.56
CA SER A 344 -9.86 -7.24 12.16
C SER A 344 -9.04 -8.15 11.24
N VAL A 345 -8.31 -7.52 10.31
CA VAL A 345 -7.41 -8.23 9.40
C VAL A 345 -6.29 -8.93 10.18
N LEU A 346 -5.70 -8.24 11.15
CA LEU A 346 -4.62 -8.80 11.98
C LEU A 346 -5.05 -10.05 12.74
N TYR A 347 -6.25 -10.02 13.38
CA TYR A 347 -6.79 -11.17 14.10
C TYR A 347 -6.92 -12.39 13.17
N ASN A 348 -7.52 -12.20 11.99
CA ASN A 348 -7.76 -13.30 11.06
C ASN A 348 -6.46 -13.80 10.40
N VAL A 349 -5.52 -12.93 10.05
CA VAL A 349 -4.18 -13.36 9.57
C VAL A 349 -3.50 -14.21 10.64
N ARG A 350 -3.42 -13.75 11.90
CA ARG A 350 -2.84 -14.53 12.99
C ARG A 350 -3.56 -15.86 13.22
N ARG A 351 -4.89 -15.86 13.17
CA ARG A 351 -5.70 -17.08 13.35
C ARG A 351 -5.33 -18.15 12.32
N TYR A 352 -5.25 -17.77 11.04
CA TYR A 352 -4.91 -18.72 9.97
C TYR A 352 -3.44 -19.13 9.99
N LEU A 353 -2.51 -18.22 10.23
CA LEU A 353 -1.09 -18.57 10.37
C LEU A 353 -0.88 -19.54 11.56
N ARG A 354 -1.48 -19.25 12.72
CA ARG A 354 -1.41 -20.15 13.88
C ARG A 354 -2.08 -21.50 13.65
N GLY A 355 -3.07 -21.56 12.77
CA GLY A 355 -3.77 -22.79 12.38
C GLY A 355 -2.99 -23.70 11.42
N ALA A 356 -1.92 -23.22 10.81
CA ALA A 356 -1.12 -23.97 9.84
C ALA A 356 -0.59 -25.31 10.40
N GLN A 357 -0.60 -26.34 9.55
CA GLN A 357 -0.18 -27.69 9.92
C GLN A 357 1.04 -28.18 9.15
N GLN A 358 1.30 -27.66 7.94
CA GLN A 358 2.36 -28.13 7.04
C GLN A 358 3.32 -27.03 6.65
N GLU A 359 2.79 -25.95 6.01
CA GLU A 359 3.63 -24.90 5.47
C GLU A 359 2.94 -23.54 5.45
N ILE A 360 3.76 -22.49 5.56
CA ILE A 360 3.39 -21.10 5.31
C ILE A 360 4.39 -20.53 4.31
N LEU A 361 3.87 -19.96 3.22
CA LEU A 361 4.65 -19.19 2.26
C LEU A 361 4.09 -17.76 2.24
N GLN A 362 4.89 -16.77 2.65
CA GLN A 362 4.45 -15.40 2.85
C GLN A 362 5.28 -14.41 2.02
N THR A 363 4.63 -13.40 1.45
CA THR A 363 5.28 -12.22 0.89
C THR A 363 4.86 -10.97 1.66
N THR A 364 5.81 -10.10 1.93
CA THR A 364 5.55 -8.78 2.51
C THR A 364 6.68 -7.82 2.15
N PRO A 365 6.39 -6.60 1.69
CA PRO A 365 7.45 -5.62 1.40
C PRO A 365 8.18 -5.17 2.66
N TYR A 366 7.48 -5.11 3.80
CA TYR A 366 7.97 -4.66 5.09
C TYR A 366 7.77 -5.79 6.11
N LEU A 367 8.86 -6.21 6.73
CA LEU A 367 8.90 -7.34 7.65
C LEU A 367 9.45 -6.92 9.01
N ILE A 368 8.58 -6.47 9.89
CA ILE A 368 8.89 -6.22 11.31
C ILE A 368 7.83 -6.94 12.14
N PRO A 369 8.05 -8.24 12.45
CA PRO A 369 7.03 -9.07 13.09
C PRO A 369 6.59 -8.57 14.46
N GLY A 370 7.46 -7.82 15.15
CA GLY A 370 7.24 -7.43 16.52
C GLY A 370 7.09 -8.64 17.46
N ARG A 371 6.82 -8.40 18.72
CA ARG A 371 6.69 -9.48 19.72
C ARG A 371 5.62 -10.52 19.36
N GLY A 372 4.43 -10.06 18.96
CA GLY A 372 3.30 -10.97 18.67
C GLY A 372 3.46 -11.78 17.38
N GLY A 373 4.13 -11.21 16.36
CA GLY A 373 4.48 -11.92 15.14
C GLY A 373 5.55 -12.99 15.39
N MET A 374 6.62 -12.64 16.13
CA MET A 374 7.67 -13.59 16.51
C MET A 374 7.13 -14.73 17.36
N GLU A 375 6.20 -14.47 18.30
CA GLU A 375 5.52 -15.51 19.04
C GLU A 375 4.74 -16.47 18.11
N THR A 376 4.01 -15.94 17.16
CA THR A 376 3.29 -16.75 16.16
C THR A 376 4.25 -17.63 15.35
N ILE A 377 5.37 -17.05 14.89
CA ILE A 377 6.40 -17.78 14.15
C ILE A 377 7.01 -18.90 14.99
N ARG A 378 7.40 -18.63 16.25
CA ARG A 378 7.93 -19.66 17.16
C ARG A 378 6.93 -20.81 17.37
N LEU A 379 5.65 -20.50 17.63
CA LEU A 379 4.61 -21.50 17.85
C LEU A 379 4.43 -22.43 16.63
N VAL A 380 4.39 -21.90 15.43
CA VAL A 380 4.22 -22.72 14.22
C VAL A 380 5.49 -23.52 13.90
N ARG A 381 6.68 -22.92 14.08
CA ARG A 381 7.96 -23.62 13.88
C ARG A 381 8.19 -24.75 14.89
N GLN A 382 7.79 -24.57 16.16
CA GLN A 382 7.85 -25.63 17.19
C GLN A 382 6.97 -26.85 16.84
N ARG A 383 5.92 -26.67 16.05
CA ARG A 383 5.10 -27.77 15.52
C ARG A 383 5.66 -28.41 14.25
N GLY A 384 6.82 -27.94 13.76
CA GLY A 384 7.44 -28.47 12.55
C GLY A 384 6.87 -27.89 11.25
N VAL A 385 6.00 -26.86 11.32
CA VAL A 385 5.45 -26.19 10.13
C VAL A 385 6.58 -25.46 9.38
N SER A 386 6.74 -25.71 8.08
CA SER A 386 7.68 -24.98 7.23
C SER A 386 7.24 -23.52 7.10
N TYR A 387 8.17 -22.57 7.21
CA TYR A 387 7.86 -21.15 7.06
C TYR A 387 8.86 -20.47 6.15
N THR A 388 8.38 -20.01 5.01
CA THR A 388 9.17 -19.26 4.02
C THR A 388 8.64 -17.83 3.94
N ILE A 389 9.54 -16.85 3.97
CA ILE A 389 9.21 -15.42 3.83
C ILE A 389 10.03 -14.82 2.69
N VAL A 390 9.37 -14.08 1.82
CA VAL A 390 9.99 -13.25 0.79
C VAL A 390 9.70 -11.79 1.10
N THR A 391 10.76 -10.97 1.20
CA THR A 391 10.69 -9.55 1.52
C THR A 391 11.67 -8.74 0.66
N ASN A 392 11.77 -7.42 0.86
CA ASN A 392 12.74 -6.59 0.17
C ASN A 392 14.12 -6.62 0.83
N SER A 393 15.18 -6.64 0.02
CA SER A 393 16.51 -6.26 0.48
C SER A 393 16.58 -4.75 0.75
N LEU A 394 17.68 -4.28 1.32
CA LEU A 394 17.95 -2.85 1.50
C LEU A 394 17.95 -2.09 0.16
N ALA A 395 18.46 -2.71 -0.89
CA ALA A 395 18.49 -2.11 -2.23
C ALA A 395 17.12 -2.06 -2.91
N ALA A 396 16.20 -2.96 -2.54
CA ALA A 396 14.87 -3.06 -3.14
C ALA A 396 13.79 -2.26 -2.37
N THR A 397 14.02 -1.92 -1.09
CA THR A 397 12.99 -1.23 -0.30
C THR A 397 12.84 0.23 -0.72
N ASP A 398 11.60 0.72 -0.77
CA ASP A 398 11.25 2.12 -0.87
C ASP A 398 11.29 2.83 0.49
N GLU A 399 11.19 2.06 1.61
CA GLU A 399 11.18 2.57 2.98
C GLU A 399 12.43 2.09 3.76
N SER A 400 13.55 2.76 3.54
CA SER A 400 14.83 2.40 4.17
C SER A 400 14.78 2.38 5.71
N LEU A 401 13.93 3.20 6.34
CA LEU A 401 13.76 3.22 7.79
C LEU A 401 13.11 1.93 8.30
N VAL A 402 12.15 1.36 7.57
CA VAL A 402 11.54 0.06 7.91
C VAL A 402 12.57 -1.06 7.86
N HIS A 403 13.52 -0.97 6.94
CA HIS A 403 14.61 -1.96 6.86
C HIS A 403 15.50 -1.96 8.11
N ILE A 404 15.66 -0.82 8.79
CA ILE A 404 16.36 -0.75 10.08
C ILE A 404 15.69 -1.67 11.12
N GLY A 405 14.38 -1.60 11.24
CA GLY A 405 13.61 -2.47 12.14
C GLY A 405 13.74 -3.95 11.74
N TYR A 406 13.55 -4.25 10.46
CA TYR A 406 13.58 -5.61 9.93
C TYR A 406 14.90 -6.35 10.21
N ARG A 407 16.05 -5.73 9.95
CA ARG A 407 17.35 -6.40 10.06
C ARG A 407 17.64 -6.97 11.44
N HIS A 408 17.04 -6.42 12.51
CA HIS A 408 17.19 -6.93 13.87
C HIS A 408 16.53 -8.31 14.05
N TYR A 409 15.53 -8.64 13.24
CA TYR A 409 14.82 -9.92 13.31
C TYR A 409 15.47 -11.04 12.48
N ARG A 410 16.35 -10.71 11.51
CA ARG A 410 16.99 -11.71 10.64
C ARG A 410 17.66 -12.86 11.40
N PRO A 411 18.53 -12.63 12.41
CA PRO A 411 19.21 -13.72 13.09
C PRO A 411 18.23 -14.66 13.81
N GLU A 412 17.22 -14.10 14.48
CA GLU A 412 16.24 -14.90 15.20
C GLU A 412 15.33 -15.69 14.25
N LEU A 413 14.87 -15.10 13.15
CA LEU A 413 14.07 -15.77 12.13
C LEU A 413 14.84 -16.97 11.54
N LEU A 414 16.09 -16.79 11.18
CA LEU A 414 16.95 -17.85 10.65
C LEU A 414 17.23 -18.92 11.71
N ALA A 415 17.48 -18.55 12.97
CA ALA A 415 17.68 -19.49 14.07
C ALA A 415 16.43 -20.33 14.36
N LEU A 416 15.23 -19.81 14.13
CA LEU A 416 13.96 -20.54 14.19
C LEU A 416 13.75 -21.46 12.96
N GLY A 417 14.65 -21.44 11.99
CA GLY A 417 14.54 -22.21 10.76
C GLY A 417 13.53 -21.65 9.77
N VAL A 418 13.25 -20.33 9.81
CA VAL A 418 12.52 -19.66 8.75
C VAL A 418 13.40 -19.56 7.52
N GLU A 419 12.87 -19.95 6.37
CA GLU A 419 13.51 -19.71 5.08
C GLU A 419 13.25 -18.26 4.67
N LEU A 420 14.30 -17.44 4.66
CA LEU A 420 14.20 -16.01 4.42
C LEU A 420 14.84 -15.65 3.09
N TYR A 421 14.08 -14.92 2.26
CA TYR A 421 14.51 -14.46 0.94
C TYR A 421 14.35 -12.95 0.82
N GLU A 422 15.36 -12.30 0.25
CA GLU A 422 15.35 -10.86 0.01
C GLU A 422 15.43 -10.55 -1.48
N LEU A 423 14.44 -9.81 -2.00
CA LEU A 423 14.37 -9.41 -3.40
C LEU A 423 15.60 -8.56 -3.79
N SER A 424 16.17 -8.85 -4.93
CA SER A 424 17.29 -8.15 -5.53
C SER A 424 16.83 -7.40 -6.79
N PRO A 425 16.94 -6.07 -6.85
CA PRO A 425 16.67 -5.31 -8.07
C PRO A 425 17.44 -5.81 -9.29
N LYS A 426 18.75 -6.10 -9.13
CA LYS A 426 19.60 -6.57 -10.24
C LYS A 426 19.21 -7.95 -10.76
N ARG A 427 18.86 -8.88 -9.86
CA ARG A 427 18.41 -10.22 -10.27
C ARG A 427 17.08 -10.16 -11.01
N VAL A 428 16.16 -9.29 -10.56
CA VAL A 428 14.89 -9.03 -11.24
C VAL A 428 15.14 -8.49 -12.66
N GLU A 429 16.02 -7.51 -12.82
CA GLU A 429 16.39 -6.97 -14.16
C GLU A 429 17.02 -8.00 -15.09
N GLN A 430 17.87 -8.86 -14.57
CA GLN A 430 18.59 -9.87 -15.35
C GLN A 430 17.72 -11.05 -15.79
N THR A 431 16.61 -11.27 -15.13
CA THR A 431 15.75 -12.43 -15.37
C THR A 431 14.75 -12.15 -16.50
N LYS A 432 14.88 -12.86 -17.62
CA LYS A 432 13.97 -12.73 -18.79
C LYS A 432 12.49 -12.92 -18.44
N ARG A 433 12.19 -13.71 -17.40
CA ARG A 433 10.83 -13.95 -16.90
C ARG A 433 10.21 -12.71 -16.26
N PHE A 434 11.03 -11.82 -15.71
CA PHE A 434 10.62 -10.50 -15.22
C PHE A 434 10.66 -9.44 -16.32
N GLY A 435 11.03 -9.77 -17.55
CA GLY A 435 11.04 -8.85 -18.70
C GLY A 435 9.68 -8.21 -19.00
N ILE A 436 8.59 -8.79 -18.48
CA ILE A 436 7.26 -8.20 -18.45
C ILE A 436 7.18 -6.97 -17.53
N TYR A 437 8.12 -6.77 -16.61
CA TYR A 437 8.26 -5.59 -15.76
C TYR A 437 9.14 -4.50 -16.38
N GLY A 438 9.55 -4.67 -17.65
CA GLY A 438 10.41 -3.71 -18.36
C GLY A 438 11.86 -3.73 -17.89
N SER A 439 12.61 -2.68 -18.21
CA SER A 439 13.99 -2.46 -17.77
C SER A 439 14.10 -1.74 -16.41
N ALA A 440 12.97 -1.47 -15.76
CA ALA A 440 12.96 -0.80 -14.47
C ALA A 440 13.24 -1.78 -13.32
N SER A 441 13.89 -1.31 -12.27
CA SER A 441 14.15 -2.13 -11.08
C SER A 441 12.84 -2.55 -10.41
N GLY A 442 12.74 -3.81 -9.99
CA GLY A 442 11.56 -4.34 -9.31
C GLY A 442 11.67 -4.20 -7.79
N ARG A 443 10.58 -3.77 -7.14
CA ARG A 443 10.41 -3.72 -5.69
C ARG A 443 9.21 -4.56 -5.29
N LEU A 444 9.35 -5.43 -4.29
CA LEU A 444 8.20 -6.18 -3.78
C LEU A 444 7.24 -5.23 -3.06
N HIS A 445 5.94 -5.31 -3.42
CA HIS A 445 4.88 -4.62 -2.70
C HIS A 445 3.68 -5.55 -2.38
N GLY A 446 3.66 -6.76 -2.90
CA GLY A 446 2.63 -7.77 -2.64
C GLY A 446 2.57 -8.21 -1.17
N LYS A 447 1.37 -8.23 -0.60
CA LYS A 447 1.07 -8.70 0.75
C LYS A 447 0.18 -9.91 0.63
N SER A 448 0.80 -11.09 0.72
CA SER A 448 0.07 -12.35 0.54
C SER A 448 0.65 -13.49 1.38
N ALA A 449 -0.17 -14.49 1.63
CA ALA A 449 0.28 -15.73 2.25
C ALA A 449 -0.47 -16.93 1.66
N VAL A 450 0.24 -18.05 1.53
CA VAL A 450 -0.33 -19.37 1.27
C VAL A 450 -0.16 -20.21 2.53
N VAL A 451 -1.23 -20.81 3.01
CA VAL A 451 -1.21 -21.70 4.17
C VAL A 451 -1.65 -23.10 3.74
N ASP A 452 -0.82 -24.09 4.03
CA ASP A 452 -1.07 -25.53 3.82
C ASP A 452 -1.54 -25.84 2.38
N ARG A 453 -1.06 -25.10 1.39
CA ARG A 453 -1.44 -25.24 -0.05
C ARG A 453 -2.94 -25.23 -0.32
N SER A 454 -3.72 -24.69 0.59
CA SER A 454 -5.19 -24.76 0.53
C SER A 454 -5.90 -23.44 0.78
N MET A 455 -5.25 -22.52 1.49
CA MET A 455 -5.78 -21.20 1.79
C MET A 455 -4.80 -20.12 1.34
N VAL A 456 -5.35 -19.06 0.79
CA VAL A 456 -4.60 -17.87 0.33
C VAL A 456 -5.14 -16.63 1.04
N PHE A 457 -4.24 -15.82 1.57
CA PHE A 457 -4.49 -14.44 1.96
C PHE A 457 -3.94 -13.50 0.90
N ILE A 458 -4.74 -12.52 0.48
CA ILE A 458 -4.32 -11.37 -0.35
C ILE A 458 -4.98 -10.13 0.25
N GLY A 459 -4.20 -9.06 0.48
CA GLY A 459 -4.75 -7.84 1.04
C GLY A 459 -3.79 -6.66 1.05
N SER A 460 -4.10 -5.69 1.90
CA SER A 460 -3.31 -4.49 2.03
C SER A 460 -2.30 -4.53 3.19
N MET A 461 -2.45 -5.47 4.14
CA MET A 461 -1.71 -5.52 5.41
C MET A 461 -0.26 -5.96 5.21
N ASN A 462 0.69 -5.09 5.54
CA ASN A 462 2.10 -5.45 5.73
C ASN A 462 2.31 -6.19 7.05
N PHE A 463 3.47 -6.85 7.17
CA PHE A 463 3.85 -7.53 8.42
C PHE A 463 4.77 -6.62 9.25
N ASP A 464 4.25 -5.42 9.59
CA ASP A 464 4.95 -4.37 10.31
C ASP A 464 4.06 -3.70 11.38
N PRO A 465 4.63 -2.98 12.37
CA PRO A 465 3.87 -2.30 13.41
C PRO A 465 2.89 -1.25 12.88
N ARG A 466 3.22 -0.58 11.79
CA ARG A 466 2.35 0.44 11.18
C ARG A 466 1.04 -0.15 10.69
N SER A 467 1.07 -1.26 9.96
CA SER A 467 -0.13 -2.00 9.54
C SER A 467 -0.86 -2.64 10.73
N MET A 468 -0.11 -3.16 11.71
CA MET A 468 -0.72 -3.82 12.87
C MET A 468 -1.46 -2.83 13.79
N LEU A 469 -0.88 -1.63 14.04
CA LEU A 469 -1.32 -0.73 15.11
C LEU A 469 -1.96 0.57 14.63
N HIS A 470 -1.59 1.07 13.46
CA HIS A 470 -1.90 2.43 13.04
C HIS A 470 -2.80 2.51 11.80
N ASN A 471 -2.45 1.80 10.75
CA ASN A 471 -3.22 1.83 9.52
C ASN A 471 -4.43 0.91 9.61
N THR A 472 -5.51 1.28 8.93
CA THR A 472 -6.60 0.35 8.67
C THR A 472 -6.29 -0.45 7.41
N GLU A 473 -6.64 -1.72 7.44
CA GLU A 473 -6.32 -2.67 6.37
C GLU A 473 -7.57 -3.42 5.91
N ILE A 474 -7.48 -4.04 4.71
CA ILE A 474 -8.48 -4.94 4.15
C ILE A 474 -7.82 -6.24 3.69
N GLY A 475 -8.48 -7.38 3.88
CA GLY A 475 -7.95 -8.69 3.52
C GLY A 475 -9.00 -9.65 3.01
N LEU A 476 -8.61 -10.47 2.04
CA LEU A 476 -9.39 -11.54 1.45
C LEU A 476 -8.70 -12.88 1.73
N PHE A 477 -9.48 -13.84 2.20
CA PHE A 477 -9.07 -15.21 2.49
C PHE A 477 -9.82 -16.15 1.54
N ILE A 478 -9.09 -16.84 0.68
CA ILE A 478 -9.63 -17.72 -0.37
C ILE A 478 -9.24 -19.16 -0.04
N PHE A 479 -10.23 -20.04 0.11
CA PHE A 479 -10.01 -21.45 0.43
C PHE A 479 -10.02 -22.28 -0.85
N SER A 480 -8.88 -22.33 -1.55
CA SER A 480 -8.72 -22.99 -2.83
C SER A 480 -7.32 -23.53 -3.05
N PRO A 481 -7.13 -24.85 -3.15
CA PRO A 481 -5.83 -25.43 -3.52
C PRO A 481 -5.35 -24.93 -4.89
N GLN A 482 -6.24 -24.69 -5.85
CA GLN A 482 -5.88 -24.20 -7.17
C GLN A 482 -5.30 -22.77 -7.13
N ILE A 483 -5.95 -21.85 -6.42
CA ILE A 483 -5.44 -20.48 -6.23
C ILE A 483 -4.14 -20.51 -5.40
N ALA A 484 -4.06 -21.37 -4.38
CA ALA A 484 -2.85 -21.56 -3.59
C ALA A 484 -1.67 -22.04 -4.47
N GLN A 485 -1.90 -23.00 -5.38
CA GLN A 485 -0.90 -23.46 -6.32
C GLN A 485 -0.44 -22.36 -7.28
N GLN A 486 -1.37 -21.57 -7.84
CA GLN A 486 -1.05 -20.43 -8.69
C GLN A 486 -0.17 -19.42 -7.98
N LEU A 487 -0.56 -19.01 -6.76
CA LEU A 487 0.19 -18.03 -5.98
C LEU A 487 1.56 -18.59 -5.55
N THR A 488 1.63 -19.86 -5.14
CA THR A 488 2.91 -20.53 -4.81
C THR A 488 3.86 -20.51 -6.00
N SER A 489 3.37 -20.77 -7.22
CA SER A 489 4.18 -20.72 -8.43
C SER A 489 4.71 -19.31 -8.70
N LEU A 490 3.88 -18.27 -8.56
CA LEU A 490 4.27 -16.87 -8.73
C LEU A 490 5.33 -16.45 -7.70
N ILE A 491 5.15 -16.79 -6.42
CA ILE A 491 6.13 -16.50 -5.37
C ILE A 491 7.42 -17.31 -5.62
N GLY A 492 7.29 -18.54 -6.14
CA GLY A 492 8.42 -19.38 -6.52
C GLY A 492 9.34 -18.71 -7.53
N PHE A 493 8.79 -18.04 -8.56
CA PHE A 493 9.59 -17.26 -9.52
C PHE A 493 10.34 -16.12 -8.83
N ILE A 494 9.67 -15.37 -7.96
CA ILE A 494 10.31 -14.26 -7.22
C ILE A 494 11.46 -14.80 -6.35
N ARG A 495 11.20 -15.89 -5.61
CA ARG A 495 12.16 -16.51 -4.69
C ARG A 495 13.40 -17.05 -5.41
N LEU A 496 13.20 -17.80 -6.48
CA LEU A 496 14.29 -18.52 -7.15
C LEU A 496 15.09 -17.63 -8.11
N ASP A 497 14.40 -16.80 -8.87
CA ASP A 497 15.02 -16.04 -9.95
C ASP A 497 15.35 -14.59 -9.53
N GLY A 498 14.60 -14.01 -8.57
CA GLY A 498 14.67 -12.59 -8.21
C GLY A 498 15.23 -12.28 -6.82
N ALA A 499 15.53 -13.26 -5.97
CA ALA A 499 15.91 -13.00 -4.58
C ALA A 499 17.23 -13.67 -4.18
N TYR A 500 17.85 -13.17 -3.11
CA TYR A 500 18.89 -13.84 -2.34
C TYR A 500 18.26 -14.69 -1.24
N GLN A 501 18.77 -15.90 -1.02
CA GLN A 501 18.44 -16.65 0.19
C GLN A 501 19.37 -16.21 1.33
N LEU A 502 18.84 -15.99 2.53
CA LEU A 502 19.63 -15.66 3.71
C LEU A 502 19.96 -16.91 4.51
N GLN A 503 21.18 -16.93 5.08
CA GLN A 503 21.61 -17.95 6.04
C GLN A 503 22.48 -17.34 7.14
N LEU A 504 22.64 -18.08 8.23
CA LEU A 504 23.62 -17.76 9.26
C LEU A 504 24.97 -18.36 8.86
N GLY A 505 25.95 -17.51 8.71
CA GLY A 505 27.33 -17.93 8.50
C GLY A 505 27.97 -18.57 9.75
N PRO A 506 29.14 -19.20 9.63
CA PRO A 506 29.81 -19.91 10.74
C PRO A 506 30.10 -19.05 11.98
N ARG A 507 30.16 -17.73 11.83
CA ARG A 507 30.38 -16.77 12.93
C ARG A 507 29.10 -16.09 13.39
N GLY A 508 27.92 -16.56 12.96
CA GLY A 508 26.63 -15.97 13.28
C GLY A 508 26.27 -14.69 12.51
N GLY A 509 27.11 -14.27 11.55
CA GLY A 509 26.79 -13.17 10.63
C GLY A 509 25.77 -13.60 9.59
N ILE A 510 25.05 -12.63 9.03
CA ILE A 510 24.13 -12.88 7.91
C ILE A 510 24.92 -13.02 6.61
N GLU A 511 24.61 -14.04 5.85
CA GLU A 511 25.12 -14.30 4.50
C GLU A 511 23.97 -14.34 3.52
N TRP A 512 24.18 -13.73 2.34
CA TRP A 512 23.26 -13.75 1.21
C TRP A 512 23.77 -14.71 0.16
N VAL A 513 23.01 -15.75 -0.10
CA VAL A 513 23.32 -16.76 -1.11
C VAL A 513 22.64 -16.37 -2.41
N SER A 514 23.43 -16.12 -3.44
CA SER A 514 22.96 -15.93 -4.82
C SER A 514 23.04 -17.28 -5.53
N PRO A 515 21.92 -17.93 -5.87
CA PRO A 515 21.95 -19.15 -6.66
C PRO A 515 22.70 -18.94 -7.96
N ALA A 516 23.51 -19.94 -8.35
CA ALA A 516 24.23 -19.91 -9.60
C ALA A 516 23.29 -19.88 -10.81
N SER A 517 23.68 -19.18 -11.85
CA SER A 517 23.02 -19.28 -13.16
C SER A 517 23.74 -20.42 -13.97
N GLY A 518 23.09 -21.58 -14.07
CA GLY A 518 23.64 -22.74 -14.74
C GLY A 518 24.58 -23.61 -13.86
N ASP A 519 25.63 -24.22 -14.43
CA ASP A 519 26.54 -25.17 -13.75
C ASP A 519 27.57 -24.50 -12.80
N GLY A 520 27.41 -23.22 -12.48
CA GLY A 520 28.28 -22.48 -11.57
C GLY A 520 28.03 -22.83 -10.09
N ALA A 521 28.95 -22.41 -9.20
CA ALA A 521 28.71 -22.47 -7.74
C ALA A 521 27.95 -21.24 -7.26
N ASP A 522 27.15 -21.43 -6.20
CA ASP A 522 26.47 -20.33 -5.53
C ASP A 522 27.47 -19.27 -5.03
N THR A 523 27.10 -18.00 -5.17
CA THR A 523 27.93 -16.90 -4.65
C THR A 523 27.41 -16.49 -3.27
N ILE A 524 28.30 -16.45 -2.28
CA ILE A 524 27.99 -16.02 -0.92
C ILE A 524 28.50 -14.59 -0.73
N LEU A 525 27.60 -13.70 -0.31
CA LEU A 525 27.91 -12.31 0.01
C LEU A 525 27.80 -12.10 1.53
N HIS A 526 28.76 -11.37 2.11
CA HIS A 526 28.84 -11.12 3.56
C HIS A 526 28.48 -9.69 3.96
N VAL A 527 28.04 -8.91 3.00
CA VAL A 527 27.63 -7.51 3.16
C VAL A 527 26.33 -7.29 2.40
N GLU A 528 25.44 -6.41 2.91
CA GLU A 528 24.18 -6.03 2.26
C GLU A 528 24.37 -5.85 0.74
N PRO A 529 23.78 -6.73 -0.10
CA PRO A 529 23.99 -6.70 -1.55
C PRO A 529 23.47 -5.39 -2.18
N GLU A 530 24.16 -4.98 -3.26
CA GLU A 530 23.68 -3.87 -4.12
C GLU A 530 23.53 -2.53 -3.38
N THR A 531 24.23 -2.36 -2.25
CA THR A 531 24.23 -1.12 -1.46
C THR A 531 25.63 -0.54 -1.39
N ASP A 532 25.73 0.79 -1.36
CA ASP A 532 27.00 1.46 -1.14
C ASP A 532 27.28 1.67 0.38
N PHE A 533 28.51 2.06 0.66
CA PHE A 533 28.94 2.34 2.05
C PHE A 533 28.09 3.44 2.70
N TRP A 534 27.75 4.49 1.95
CA TRP A 534 27.06 5.65 2.49
C TRP A 534 25.58 5.34 2.82
N ALA A 535 24.91 4.50 2.00
CA ALA A 535 23.57 4.04 2.29
C ALA A 535 23.52 3.27 3.62
N ARG A 536 24.46 2.34 3.82
CA ARG A 536 24.57 1.57 5.07
C ARG A 536 24.92 2.44 6.26
N TRP A 537 25.88 3.38 6.11
CA TRP A 537 26.30 4.27 7.17
C TRP A 537 25.16 5.21 7.62
N LYS A 538 24.39 5.75 6.69
CA LYS A 538 23.21 6.56 7.01
C LYS A 538 22.20 5.77 7.85
N LEU A 539 21.95 4.52 7.51
CA LEU A 539 21.04 3.66 8.26
C LEU A 539 21.53 3.45 9.71
N GLU A 540 22.82 3.18 9.90
CA GLU A 540 23.41 3.04 11.24
C GLU A 540 23.25 4.33 12.06
N LEU A 541 23.45 5.48 11.44
CA LEU A 541 23.32 6.79 12.11
C LEU A 541 21.88 7.07 12.56
N PHE A 542 20.88 6.71 11.75
CA PHE A 542 19.47 6.97 12.05
C PHE A 542 18.80 5.87 12.88
N ALA A 543 19.34 4.66 12.91
CA ALA A 543 18.75 3.53 13.62
C ALA A 543 18.36 3.83 15.09
N PRO A 544 19.19 4.52 15.91
CA PRO A 544 18.83 4.81 17.30
C PRO A 544 17.70 5.84 17.47
N LEU A 545 17.37 6.58 16.41
CA LEU A 545 16.42 7.68 16.44
C LEU A 545 15.00 7.29 16.01
N VAL A 546 14.82 6.09 15.47
CA VAL A 546 13.54 5.66 14.91
C VAL A 546 12.91 4.60 15.82
N PRO A 547 11.81 4.93 16.53
CA PRO A 547 11.07 3.95 17.31
C PRO A 547 10.44 2.89 16.41
N GLU A 548 10.62 1.61 16.74
CA GLU A 548 10.03 0.50 15.98
C GLU A 548 8.50 0.62 15.85
N SER A 549 7.83 1.19 16.85
CA SER A 549 6.37 1.35 16.83
C SER A 549 5.85 2.31 15.75
N LEU A 550 6.70 3.12 15.13
CA LEU A 550 6.34 4.05 14.06
C LEU A 550 6.70 3.53 12.65
N LEU A 551 7.43 2.39 12.59
CA LEU A 551 7.87 1.76 11.35
C LEU A 551 6.81 0.87 10.70
#